data_77664b475ae1cb6b49645fca9464a33e
#
_entry.id   77664b475ae1cb6b49645fca9464a33e
#
_cell.length_a   1.000
_cell.length_b   1.000
_cell.length_c   1.000
_cell.angle_alpha   90.00
_cell.angle_beta   90.00
_cell.angle_gamma   90.00
#
_symmetry.space_group_name_H-M   'P 1'
#
loop_
_entity.id
_entity.type
_entity.pdbx_description
1 polymer ?
#
loop_
_entity_poly.entity_id
_entity_poly.type
_entity_poly.pdbx_seq_one_letter_code
_entity_poly.pdbx_strand_id
1 'polypeptide(L)'
;IEGTVYETDPITITVLAGTSSPKANSSAVQQSSNTANGRASQNIPQGSSKDLFILAVLDKDQAYVGEEIIYSVRLYRRFSTIDQLLYQEPKFGMLTEQLERDQQTYTQSYNGVRYYVQEIDRRSLFSYEPGLIEIPEASADVQINFFYGNQTLRSNTLSLTITPLPEDGKPDDFSGLVGDFGFDFDVNTMGLVENKPIAIRLSVGGSGNLKQLSNISFSTDSDIFKVYQSSVNDLITYDNSVKGVRHFEYIMVPKVDGTLSLPQFSFSYFDPKLNQYKTLATPQSSVSVIDSGDSTAPISGADTISSVTELRKDLRYIKESISFDDQAKPFYKHIFSLVLILLN
;
A
#
# COMPACT_ATOMS: atom_id res chain seq x y z
N ILE A 1 -19.85 31.26 -32.92
CA ILE A 1 -19.04 30.18 -32.27
C ILE A 1 -17.71 30.19 -33.01
N GLU A 2 -16.70 30.86 -32.45
CA GLU A 2 -15.35 30.93 -32.95
C GLU A 2 -14.60 29.65 -32.54
N GLY A 3 -14.25 28.83 -33.53
CA GLY A 3 -13.42 27.64 -33.33
C GLY A 3 -11.95 28.01 -33.38
N THR A 4 -11.27 27.82 -32.24
CA THR A 4 -9.82 27.94 -32.14
C THR A 4 -9.20 26.66 -32.73
N VAL A 5 -8.41 26.79 -33.81
CA VAL A 5 -7.67 25.69 -34.42
C VAL A 5 -6.32 25.57 -33.68
N TYR A 6 -6.01 24.38 -33.16
CA TYR A 6 -4.70 24.05 -32.61
C TYR A 6 -3.89 23.26 -33.63
N GLU A 7 -2.75 23.78 -34.03
CA GLU A 7 -1.75 23.05 -34.82
C GLU A 7 -0.69 22.46 -33.90
N THR A 8 -0.37 21.17 -34.10
CA THR A 8 0.74 20.48 -33.45
C THR A 8 1.92 20.36 -34.42
N ASP A 9 3.13 20.44 -33.90
CA ASP A 9 4.35 20.24 -34.71
C ASP A 9 4.38 18.83 -35.31
N PRO A 10 4.87 18.69 -36.57
CA PRO A 10 4.92 17.41 -37.24
C PRO A 10 5.93 16.45 -36.62
N ILE A 11 5.49 15.22 -36.32
CA ILE A 11 6.35 14.13 -35.83
C ILE A 11 6.96 13.42 -37.05
N THR A 12 8.29 13.49 -37.20
CA THR A 12 9.01 12.78 -38.25
C THR A 12 9.39 11.38 -37.80
N ILE A 13 8.86 10.34 -38.45
CA ILE A 13 9.23 8.95 -38.22
C ILE A 13 10.19 8.52 -39.35
N THR A 14 11.44 8.22 -39.01
CA THR A 14 12.42 7.67 -39.96
C THR A 14 12.41 6.14 -39.87
N VAL A 15 11.98 5.48 -40.96
CA VAL A 15 12.04 4.03 -41.11
C VAL A 15 13.33 3.66 -41.80
N LEU A 16 14.25 3.00 -41.10
CA LEU A 16 15.50 2.48 -41.67
C LEU A 16 15.23 1.10 -42.29
N ALA A 17 15.51 0.97 -43.60
CA ALA A 17 15.45 -0.30 -44.29
C ALA A 17 16.59 -1.22 -43.82
N GLY A 18 16.24 -2.43 -43.36
CA GLY A 18 17.23 -3.43 -42.96
C GLY A 18 17.98 -4.02 -44.13
N THR A 19 19.30 -3.86 -44.17
CA THR A 19 20.20 -4.58 -45.09
C THR A 19 20.74 -5.84 -44.39
N SER A 20 20.65 -6.94 -45.12
CA SER A 20 21.14 -8.27 -44.75
C SER A 20 22.68 -8.34 -44.69
N SER A 21 23.16 -9.04 -43.65
CA SER A 21 24.47 -9.59 -43.28
C SER A 21 25.71 -9.47 -44.18
N PRO A 22 26.94 -9.43 -43.60
CA PRO A 22 27.62 -10.70 -43.23
C PRO A 22 28.41 -10.67 -41.92
N LYS A 23 28.79 -11.87 -41.46
CA LYS A 23 29.58 -12.20 -40.28
C LYS A 23 30.93 -11.50 -40.22
N ALA A 24 31.28 -10.97 -39.05
CA ALA A 24 32.67 -10.89 -38.58
C ALA A 24 32.67 -10.68 -37.04
N ASN A 25 33.52 -11.46 -36.36
CA ASN A 25 33.86 -11.36 -34.95
C ASN A 25 34.47 -10.00 -34.61
N SER A 26 34.04 -9.38 -33.53
CA SER A 26 34.93 -8.67 -32.59
C SER A 26 34.16 -8.12 -31.39
N SER A 27 34.79 -8.23 -30.25
CA SER A 27 34.39 -7.76 -28.93
C SER A 27 34.01 -6.29 -28.94
N ALA A 28 32.82 -5.95 -28.43
CA ALA A 28 32.45 -4.58 -28.15
C ALA A 28 31.56 -4.50 -26.89
N VAL A 29 31.98 -3.62 -26.04
CA VAL A 29 31.43 -3.08 -24.81
C VAL A 29 29.92 -2.93 -24.87
N GLN A 30 29.23 -3.57 -23.95
CA GLN A 30 27.77 -3.41 -23.76
C GLN A 30 27.48 -2.10 -23.05
N GLN A 31 26.86 -1.20 -23.75
CA GLN A 31 26.23 -0.02 -23.19
C GLN A 31 24.78 -0.40 -22.85
N SER A 32 24.48 -0.43 -21.56
CA SER A 32 23.18 -0.80 -21.02
C SER A 32 22.16 0.32 -21.28
N SER A 33 21.19 0.06 -22.13
CA SER A 33 19.94 0.82 -22.18
C SER A 33 18.90 0.06 -21.34
N ASN A 34 18.61 0.57 -20.14
CA ASN A 34 17.55 0.09 -19.28
C ASN A 34 16.18 0.37 -19.90
N THR A 35 15.62 -0.60 -20.56
CA THR A 35 14.17 -0.71 -20.77
C THR A 35 13.68 -1.86 -19.89
N ALA A 36 12.87 -1.51 -18.89
CA ALA A 36 12.22 -2.45 -17.98
C ALA A 36 11.23 -3.34 -18.75
N ASN A 37 11.73 -4.42 -19.32
CA ASN A 37 10.94 -5.56 -19.74
C ASN A 37 11.44 -6.75 -18.93
N GLY A 38 10.71 -7.10 -17.85
CA GLY A 38 10.89 -8.35 -17.16
C GLY A 38 10.95 -9.49 -18.19
N ARG A 39 12.11 -10.11 -18.35
CA ARG A 39 12.27 -11.29 -19.19
C ARG A 39 11.52 -12.45 -18.55
N ALA A 40 10.20 -12.53 -18.81
CA ALA A 40 9.49 -13.77 -18.61
C ALA A 40 10.20 -14.85 -19.46
N SER A 41 10.54 -15.96 -18.84
CA SER A 41 11.08 -17.14 -19.53
C SER A 41 10.25 -17.40 -20.80
N GLN A 42 10.88 -17.42 -21.96
CA GLN A 42 10.19 -17.57 -23.25
C GLN A 42 9.59 -18.97 -23.46
N ASN A 43 9.65 -19.84 -22.45
CA ASN A 43 9.13 -21.19 -22.51
C ASN A 43 7.76 -21.28 -21.83
N ILE A 44 6.80 -21.88 -22.54
CA ILE A 44 5.51 -22.26 -21.95
C ILE A 44 5.80 -23.24 -20.82
N PRO A 45 5.22 -23.04 -19.61
CA PRO A 45 5.51 -23.89 -18.43
C PRO A 45 5.19 -25.36 -18.70
N GLN A 46 5.95 -26.25 -18.04
CA GLN A 46 5.80 -27.69 -18.17
C GLN A 46 4.39 -28.14 -17.73
N GLY A 47 3.73 -28.98 -18.52
CA GLY A 47 2.36 -29.42 -18.25
C GLY A 47 1.26 -28.56 -18.86
N SER A 48 1.60 -27.41 -19.45
CA SER A 48 0.65 -26.51 -20.13
C SER A 48 0.52 -26.86 -21.61
N SER A 49 -0.67 -26.67 -22.19
CA SER A 49 -0.88 -26.79 -23.62
C SER A 49 -0.50 -25.46 -24.33
N LYS A 50 -0.17 -25.54 -25.63
CA LYS A 50 0.03 -24.32 -26.42
C LYS A 50 -1.22 -23.43 -26.53
N ASP A 51 -2.38 -23.96 -26.20
CA ASP A 51 -3.65 -23.26 -26.32
C ASP A 51 -4.16 -22.67 -25.00
N LEU A 52 -3.60 -23.15 -23.85
CA LEU A 52 -4.01 -22.74 -22.51
C LEU A 52 -2.84 -22.90 -21.54
N PHE A 53 -2.41 -21.80 -20.90
CA PHE A 53 -1.35 -21.78 -19.89
C PHE A 53 -1.46 -20.56 -18.99
N ILE A 54 -0.76 -20.57 -17.84
CA ILE A 54 -0.59 -19.43 -16.96
C ILE A 54 0.88 -19.04 -16.88
N LEU A 55 1.14 -17.74 -16.77
CA LEU A 55 2.49 -17.18 -16.54
C LEU A 55 2.47 -16.30 -15.30
N ALA A 56 3.44 -16.56 -14.41
CA ALA A 56 3.77 -15.67 -13.31
C ALA A 56 4.85 -14.69 -13.75
N VAL A 57 4.72 -13.42 -13.35
CA VAL A 57 5.60 -12.32 -13.73
C VAL A 57 5.86 -11.44 -12.52
N LEU A 58 7.11 -10.96 -12.37
CA LEU A 58 7.47 -9.86 -11.48
C LEU A 58 7.68 -8.60 -12.31
N ASP A 59 7.41 -7.44 -11.73
CA ASP A 59 7.74 -6.14 -12.34
C ASP A 59 9.24 -5.89 -12.38
N LYS A 60 10.00 -6.51 -11.44
CA LYS A 60 11.45 -6.46 -11.32
C LYS A 60 11.99 -7.79 -10.78
N ASP A 61 13.21 -8.14 -11.11
CA ASP A 61 13.93 -9.34 -10.64
C ASP A 61 14.96 -9.04 -9.54
N GLN A 62 15.14 -7.74 -9.23
CA GLN A 62 15.99 -7.24 -8.15
C GLN A 62 15.27 -6.13 -7.39
N ALA A 63 15.38 -6.15 -6.06
CA ALA A 63 14.80 -5.15 -5.19
C ALA A 63 15.64 -5.00 -3.92
N TYR A 64 15.47 -3.90 -3.20
CA TYR A 64 16.03 -3.73 -1.87
C TYR A 64 15.13 -4.39 -0.80
N VAL A 65 15.73 -4.70 0.35
CA VAL A 65 14.96 -5.09 1.55
C VAL A 65 13.90 -4.05 1.84
N GLY A 66 12.62 -4.49 1.97
CA GLY A 66 11.47 -3.61 2.22
C GLY A 66 10.90 -2.90 0.99
N GLU A 67 11.53 -3.01 -0.19
CA GLU A 67 10.99 -2.45 -1.43
C GLU A 67 9.80 -3.27 -1.94
N GLU A 68 8.81 -2.59 -2.50
CA GLU A 68 7.65 -3.22 -3.11
C GLU A 68 8.01 -3.90 -4.44
N ILE A 69 7.59 -5.15 -4.59
CA ILE A 69 7.69 -5.91 -5.84
C ILE A 69 6.27 -6.33 -6.24
N ILE A 70 5.90 -6.11 -7.50
CA ILE A 70 4.59 -6.50 -8.00
C ILE A 70 4.68 -7.87 -8.67
N TYR A 71 3.95 -8.82 -8.09
CA TYR A 71 3.72 -10.14 -8.65
C TYR A 71 2.38 -10.18 -9.36
N SER A 72 2.32 -10.77 -10.56
CA SER A 72 1.07 -11.03 -11.24
C SER A 72 1.06 -12.39 -11.94
N VAL A 73 -0.12 -13.01 -12.04
CA VAL A 73 -0.34 -14.23 -12.81
C VAL A 73 -1.36 -13.95 -13.88
N ARG A 74 -1.02 -14.33 -15.12
CA ARG A 74 -1.84 -14.13 -16.31
C ARG A 74 -2.21 -15.46 -16.94
N LEU A 75 -3.49 -15.63 -17.23
CA LEU A 75 -4.03 -16.75 -18.00
C LEU A 75 -4.02 -16.40 -19.47
N TYR A 76 -3.37 -17.24 -20.28
CA TYR A 76 -3.31 -17.17 -21.75
C TYR A 76 -4.17 -18.29 -22.35
N ARG A 77 -5.13 -17.95 -23.19
CA ARG A 77 -6.02 -18.91 -23.85
C ARG A 77 -6.28 -18.50 -25.30
N ARG A 78 -6.41 -19.51 -26.20
CA ARG A 78 -6.73 -19.27 -27.60
C ARG A 78 -8.21 -19.21 -27.90
N PHE A 79 -9.05 -19.58 -26.97
CA PHE A 79 -10.51 -19.54 -27.02
C PHE A 79 -11.08 -18.42 -26.15
N SER A 80 -12.30 -17.97 -26.47
CA SER A 80 -12.86 -16.73 -25.88
C SER A 80 -13.32 -16.89 -24.43
N THR A 81 -13.77 -18.10 -24.01
CA THR A 81 -14.41 -18.32 -22.71
C THR A 81 -13.87 -19.55 -22.00
N ILE A 82 -13.99 -19.55 -20.70
CA ILE A 82 -13.82 -20.69 -19.79
C ILE A 82 -15.00 -20.69 -18.82
N ASP A 83 -15.40 -21.88 -18.35
CA ASP A 83 -16.54 -22.03 -17.44
C ASP A 83 -16.16 -21.72 -16.00
N GLN A 84 -14.98 -22.22 -15.54
CA GLN A 84 -14.51 -22.04 -14.16
C GLN A 84 -13.00 -21.92 -14.11
N LEU A 85 -12.52 -21.12 -13.16
CA LEU A 85 -11.11 -20.99 -12.79
C LEU A 85 -10.99 -21.00 -11.26
N LEU A 86 -10.20 -21.93 -10.72
CA LEU A 86 -9.82 -22.00 -9.32
C LEU A 86 -8.31 -21.79 -9.22
N TYR A 87 -7.90 -20.64 -8.76
CA TYR A 87 -6.49 -20.27 -8.60
C TYR A 87 -5.99 -20.64 -7.21
N GLN A 88 -4.76 -21.14 -7.12
CA GLN A 88 -4.03 -21.43 -5.91
C GLN A 88 -2.69 -20.70 -5.95
N GLU A 89 -2.49 -19.82 -4.99
CA GLU A 89 -1.29 -19.03 -4.85
C GLU A 89 -0.08 -19.88 -4.43
N PRO A 90 1.14 -19.48 -4.82
CA PRO A 90 2.36 -20.10 -4.32
C PRO A 90 2.63 -19.65 -2.87
N LYS A 91 3.53 -20.36 -2.19
CA LYS A 91 4.05 -19.92 -0.89
C LYS A 91 5.16 -18.91 -1.12
N PHE A 92 4.89 -17.65 -0.87
CA PHE A 92 5.86 -16.57 -1.12
C PHE A 92 7.00 -16.52 -0.10
N GLY A 93 6.77 -16.91 1.16
CA GLY A 93 7.78 -16.83 2.22
C GLY A 93 8.13 -15.40 2.66
N MET A 94 7.32 -14.42 2.23
CA MET A 94 7.50 -12.99 2.54
C MET A 94 6.13 -12.34 2.75
N LEU A 95 6.11 -11.07 3.20
CA LEU A 95 4.87 -10.32 3.36
C LEU A 95 4.22 -10.10 2.00
N THR A 96 2.91 -10.37 1.93
CA THR A 96 2.11 -10.17 0.72
C THR A 96 0.87 -9.35 1.02
N GLU A 97 0.53 -8.43 0.12
CA GLU A 97 -0.73 -7.69 0.14
C GLU A 97 -1.45 -7.92 -1.20
N GLN A 98 -2.73 -8.26 -1.14
CA GLN A 98 -3.54 -8.46 -2.35
C GLN A 98 -3.82 -7.13 -3.01
N LEU A 99 -3.52 -7.01 -4.30
CA LEU A 99 -3.86 -5.84 -5.11
C LEU A 99 -5.13 -6.06 -5.92
N GLU A 100 -5.77 -4.97 -6.32
CA GLU A 100 -6.81 -5.02 -7.33
C GLU A 100 -6.22 -5.51 -8.65
N ARG A 101 -6.89 -6.49 -9.25
CA ARG A 101 -6.49 -7.04 -10.55
C ARG A 101 -7.32 -6.43 -11.67
N ASP A 102 -6.74 -6.30 -12.84
CA ASP A 102 -7.51 -5.98 -14.04
C ASP A 102 -8.43 -7.15 -14.39
N GLN A 103 -9.73 -6.92 -14.29
CA GLN A 103 -10.75 -7.93 -14.61
C GLN A 103 -11.01 -8.04 -16.12
N GLN A 104 -10.42 -7.16 -16.94
CA GLN A 104 -10.63 -7.14 -18.37
C GLN A 104 -9.84 -8.24 -19.06
N THR A 105 -10.46 -8.86 -20.06
CA THR A 105 -9.78 -9.75 -20.99
C THR A 105 -9.34 -8.93 -22.20
N TYR A 106 -8.05 -8.96 -22.51
CA TYR A 106 -7.49 -8.31 -23.68
C TYR A 106 -6.80 -9.32 -24.60
N THR A 107 -6.35 -8.88 -25.77
CA THR A 107 -5.62 -9.75 -26.70
C THR A 107 -4.15 -9.35 -26.75
N GLN A 108 -3.25 -10.34 -26.63
CA GLN A 108 -1.80 -10.16 -26.69
C GLN A 108 -1.17 -11.27 -27.54
N SER A 109 -0.11 -10.92 -28.28
CA SER A 109 0.73 -11.90 -28.98
C SER A 109 1.83 -12.41 -28.03
N TYR A 110 1.96 -13.73 -27.92
CA TYR A 110 3.02 -14.41 -27.20
C TYR A 110 3.66 -15.46 -28.12
N ASN A 111 4.98 -15.36 -28.33
CA ASN A 111 5.73 -16.22 -29.29
C ASN A 111 5.10 -16.28 -30.68
N GLY A 112 4.58 -15.15 -31.18
CA GLY A 112 3.96 -15.04 -32.51
C GLY A 112 2.52 -15.57 -32.60
N VAL A 113 1.95 -16.07 -31.51
CA VAL A 113 0.57 -16.55 -31.43
C VAL A 113 -0.27 -15.57 -30.64
N ARG A 114 -1.49 -15.32 -31.12
CA ARG A 114 -2.45 -14.41 -30.47
C ARG A 114 -3.27 -15.15 -29.42
N TYR A 115 -3.35 -14.57 -28.21
CA TYR A 115 -4.10 -15.10 -27.06
C TYR A 115 -5.08 -14.08 -26.52
N TYR A 116 -6.15 -14.57 -25.92
CA TYR A 116 -6.93 -13.83 -24.91
C TYR A 116 -6.19 -13.95 -23.60
N VAL A 117 -5.91 -12.81 -22.98
CA VAL A 117 -5.15 -12.71 -21.72
C VAL A 117 -6.01 -12.11 -20.64
N GLN A 118 -5.98 -12.71 -19.47
CA GLN A 118 -6.69 -12.25 -18.28
C GLN A 118 -5.74 -12.31 -17.08
N GLU A 119 -5.65 -11.25 -16.30
CA GLU A 119 -4.94 -11.28 -15.02
C GLU A 119 -5.79 -12.03 -13.98
N ILE A 120 -5.23 -13.07 -13.38
CA ILE A 120 -5.94 -13.93 -12.43
C ILE A 120 -5.49 -13.73 -10.98
N ASP A 121 -4.29 -13.19 -10.77
CA ASP A 121 -3.79 -12.76 -9.46
C ASP A 121 -2.84 -11.58 -9.60
N ARG A 122 -2.84 -10.69 -8.61
CA ARG A 122 -1.94 -9.55 -8.51
C ARG A 122 -1.66 -9.22 -7.05
N ARG A 123 -0.38 -9.08 -6.69
CA ARG A 123 0.05 -8.86 -5.31
C ARG A 123 1.25 -7.95 -5.21
N SER A 124 1.33 -7.21 -4.11
CA SER A 124 2.57 -6.60 -3.65
C SER A 124 3.30 -7.57 -2.72
N LEU A 125 4.59 -7.73 -2.95
CA LEU A 125 5.50 -8.55 -2.15
C LEU A 125 6.53 -7.64 -1.47
N PHE A 126 6.86 -7.95 -0.20
CA PHE A 126 7.87 -7.24 0.57
C PHE A 126 8.75 -8.25 1.29
N SER A 127 10.04 -8.29 0.96
CA SER A 127 11.02 -9.10 1.69
C SER A 127 11.79 -8.25 2.69
N TYR A 128 11.95 -8.75 3.89
CA TYR A 128 12.77 -8.14 4.94
C TYR A 128 14.09 -8.87 5.16
N GLU A 129 14.35 -9.91 4.38
CA GLU A 129 15.61 -10.66 4.42
C GLU A 129 16.31 -10.54 3.06
N PRO A 130 17.61 -10.20 3.04
CA PRO A 130 18.38 -10.15 1.79
C PRO A 130 18.70 -11.57 1.31
N GLY A 131 18.88 -11.73 0.01
CA GLY A 131 19.28 -12.99 -0.60
C GLY A 131 18.52 -13.31 -1.88
N LEU A 132 18.78 -14.49 -2.42
CA LEU A 132 18.06 -15.03 -3.56
C LEU A 132 16.80 -15.77 -3.05
N ILE A 133 15.65 -15.35 -3.53
CA ILE A 133 14.36 -15.95 -3.21
C ILE A 133 13.81 -16.60 -4.46
N GLU A 134 13.42 -17.87 -4.35
CA GLU A 134 12.69 -18.58 -5.40
C GLU A 134 11.20 -18.59 -5.04
N ILE A 135 10.38 -18.02 -5.91
CA ILE A 135 8.91 -18.10 -5.81
C ILE A 135 8.48 -19.32 -6.60
N PRO A 136 7.87 -20.32 -5.93
CA PRO A 136 7.46 -21.55 -6.59
C PRO A 136 6.31 -21.32 -7.59
N GLU A 137 5.98 -22.37 -8.33
CA GLU A 137 4.87 -22.36 -9.28
C GLU A 137 3.54 -22.06 -8.58
N ALA A 138 2.75 -21.17 -9.15
CA ALA A 138 1.32 -21.07 -8.87
C ALA A 138 0.56 -22.17 -9.64
N SER A 139 -0.61 -22.55 -9.19
CA SER A 139 -1.47 -23.49 -9.91
C SER A 139 -2.88 -22.92 -10.16
N ALA A 140 -3.52 -23.41 -11.21
CA ALA A 140 -4.89 -23.06 -11.52
C ALA A 140 -5.62 -24.27 -12.13
N ASP A 141 -6.76 -24.62 -11.54
CA ASP A 141 -7.67 -25.60 -12.13
C ASP A 141 -8.67 -24.87 -13.02
N VAL A 142 -8.65 -25.17 -14.30
CA VAL A 142 -9.47 -24.52 -15.33
C VAL A 142 -10.43 -25.53 -15.94
N GLN A 143 -11.72 -25.24 -15.86
CA GLN A 143 -12.76 -25.93 -16.60
C GLN A 143 -13.04 -25.15 -17.88
N ILE A 144 -12.67 -25.70 -19.03
CA ILE A 144 -12.85 -25.01 -20.32
C ILE A 144 -14.32 -25.01 -20.71
N ASN A 145 -14.91 -26.22 -20.77
CA ASN A 145 -16.35 -26.48 -20.94
C ASN A 145 -16.63 -27.94 -20.61
N PHE A 146 -17.90 -28.35 -20.67
CA PHE A 146 -18.34 -29.70 -20.37
C PHE A 146 -17.62 -30.78 -21.18
N PHE A 147 -17.21 -30.48 -22.42
CA PHE A 147 -16.62 -31.52 -23.33
C PHE A 147 -15.09 -31.64 -23.15
N TYR A 148 -14.39 -30.57 -22.79
CA TYR A 148 -12.92 -30.56 -22.64
C TYR A 148 -12.42 -30.87 -21.23
N GLY A 149 -13.35 -30.95 -20.26
CA GLY A 149 -13.02 -31.30 -18.87
C GLY A 149 -12.20 -30.30 -18.14
N ASN A 150 -11.58 -30.72 -17.02
CA ASN A 150 -10.73 -29.88 -16.17
C ASN A 150 -9.26 -30.06 -16.53
N GLN A 151 -8.50 -28.96 -16.53
CA GLN A 151 -7.05 -28.93 -16.70
C GLN A 151 -6.40 -28.22 -15.53
N THR A 152 -5.42 -28.85 -14.90
CA THR A 152 -4.57 -28.21 -13.90
C THR A 152 -3.37 -27.58 -14.61
N LEU A 153 -3.28 -26.27 -14.54
CA LEU A 153 -2.17 -25.47 -15.07
C LEU A 153 -1.19 -25.13 -13.96
N ARG A 154 0.09 -25.05 -14.31
CA ARG A 154 1.15 -24.56 -13.42
C ARG A 154 1.87 -23.40 -14.08
N SER A 155 2.24 -22.39 -13.29
CA SER A 155 3.06 -21.28 -13.78
C SER A 155 4.54 -21.69 -13.86
N ASN A 156 5.34 -20.78 -14.37
CA ASN A 156 6.79 -20.83 -14.17
C ASN A 156 7.16 -20.49 -12.71
N THR A 157 8.32 -20.95 -12.29
CA THR A 157 9.01 -20.43 -11.11
C THR A 157 9.62 -19.07 -11.42
N LEU A 158 9.82 -18.25 -10.37
CA LEU A 158 10.45 -16.93 -10.48
C LEU A 158 11.60 -16.83 -9.49
N SER A 159 12.66 -16.16 -9.90
CA SER A 159 13.81 -15.86 -9.05
C SER A 159 13.86 -14.35 -8.79
N LEU A 160 14.02 -13.96 -7.54
CA LEU A 160 14.06 -12.58 -7.08
C LEU A 160 15.30 -12.39 -6.20
N THR A 161 16.13 -11.40 -6.53
CA THR A 161 17.30 -11.06 -5.71
C THR A 161 16.99 -9.86 -4.82
N ILE A 162 17.08 -10.07 -3.51
CA ILE A 162 16.89 -8.99 -2.52
C ILE A 162 18.27 -8.51 -2.06
N THR A 163 18.53 -7.24 -2.31
CA THR A 163 19.76 -6.55 -1.92
C THR A 163 19.59 -5.88 -0.57
N PRO A 164 20.55 -5.98 0.36
CA PRO A 164 20.49 -5.22 1.60
C PRO A 164 20.54 -3.72 1.31
N LEU A 165 19.92 -2.92 2.20
CA LEU A 165 20.01 -1.47 2.13
C LEU A 165 21.47 -1.01 2.33
N PRO A 166 21.94 0.03 1.62
CA PRO A 166 23.26 0.59 1.83
C PRO A 166 23.48 1.04 3.28
N GLU A 167 24.61 0.76 3.86
CA GLU A 167 24.96 1.31 5.19
C GLU A 167 25.47 2.75 5.09
N ASP A 168 26.00 3.15 3.91
CA ASP A 168 26.43 4.52 3.67
C ASP A 168 25.25 5.49 3.59
N GLY A 169 25.31 6.54 4.38
CA GLY A 169 24.28 7.57 4.45
C GLY A 169 23.01 7.15 5.21
N LYS A 170 22.97 5.99 5.87
CA LYS A 170 21.84 5.52 6.65
C LYS A 170 21.71 6.33 7.94
N PRO A 171 20.58 7.02 8.17
CA PRO A 171 20.32 7.77 9.40
C PRO A 171 20.17 6.82 10.61
N ASP A 172 20.58 7.30 11.79
CA ASP A 172 20.44 6.53 13.06
C ASP A 172 18.95 6.27 13.40
N ASP A 173 18.06 7.20 12.99
CA ASP A 173 16.61 7.13 13.19
C ASP A 173 15.87 6.58 11.98
N PHE A 174 16.54 5.77 11.14
CA PHE A 174 15.91 5.19 9.95
C PHE A 174 14.64 4.42 10.30
N SER A 175 13.52 4.80 9.70
CA SER A 175 12.19 4.27 10.01
C SER A 175 11.95 2.84 9.51
N GLY A 176 12.81 2.32 8.63
CA GLY A 176 12.60 1.06 7.92
C GLY A 176 11.72 1.20 6.66
N LEU A 177 11.19 2.39 6.37
CA LEU A 177 10.40 2.62 5.17
C LEU A 177 11.26 2.62 3.91
N VAL A 178 10.80 1.91 2.87
CA VAL A 178 11.39 1.90 1.53
C VAL A 178 10.32 2.23 0.51
N GLY A 179 10.56 3.26 -0.29
CA GLY A 179 9.58 3.74 -1.26
C GLY A 179 9.72 5.23 -1.56
N ASP A 180 8.58 5.87 -1.83
CA ASP A 180 8.50 7.29 -2.14
C ASP A 180 7.43 7.93 -1.25
N PHE A 181 7.86 8.83 -0.34
CA PHE A 181 6.98 9.36 0.70
C PHE A 181 7.07 10.87 0.81
N GLY A 182 5.92 11.47 1.20
CA GLY A 182 5.78 12.85 1.61
C GLY A 182 5.36 12.96 3.08
N PHE A 183 5.49 14.16 3.65
CA PHE A 183 5.19 14.43 5.04
C PHE A 183 4.43 15.74 5.19
N ASP A 184 3.25 15.70 5.81
CA ASP A 184 2.42 16.85 6.13
C ASP A 184 2.23 17.00 7.64
N PHE A 185 2.10 18.25 8.08
CA PHE A 185 1.98 18.63 9.47
C PHE A 185 0.82 19.63 9.63
N ASP A 186 -0.09 19.32 10.55
CA ASP A 186 -1.22 20.18 10.90
C ASP A 186 -1.31 20.36 12.41
N VAL A 187 -1.30 21.60 12.85
CA VAL A 187 -1.43 21.99 14.26
C VAL A 187 -2.16 23.32 14.36
N ASN A 188 -3.16 23.38 15.23
CA ASN A 188 -3.79 24.64 15.56
C ASN A 188 -2.94 25.39 16.62
N THR A 189 -2.27 26.45 16.20
CA THR A 189 -1.38 27.26 17.04
C THR A 189 -2.04 28.51 17.63
N MET A 190 -3.34 28.72 17.39
CA MET A 190 -4.04 29.90 17.89
C MET A 190 -4.56 29.70 19.33
N GLY A 191 -4.28 30.69 20.20
CA GLY A 191 -4.82 30.72 21.55
C GLY A 191 -4.32 29.56 22.44
N LEU A 192 -3.05 29.20 22.30
CA LEU A 192 -2.45 28.19 23.15
C LEU A 192 -2.34 28.69 24.60
N VAL A 193 -2.72 27.84 25.52
CA VAL A 193 -2.69 28.16 26.96
C VAL A 193 -1.83 27.11 27.68
N GLU A 194 -1.04 27.57 28.62
CA GLU A 194 -0.23 26.71 29.50
C GLU A 194 -1.09 25.59 30.12
N ASN A 195 -0.55 24.38 30.23
CA ASN A 195 -1.22 23.19 30.78
C ASN A 195 -2.50 22.76 30.04
N LYS A 196 -2.80 23.31 28.86
CA LYS A 196 -3.93 22.85 28.02
C LYS A 196 -3.42 21.98 26.85
N PRO A 197 -4.10 20.87 26.58
CA PRO A 197 -3.68 19.97 25.49
C PRO A 197 -3.97 20.57 24.12
N ILE A 198 -3.07 20.29 23.17
CA ILE A 198 -3.15 20.66 21.76
C ILE A 198 -3.04 19.38 20.95
N ALA A 199 -3.91 19.21 19.96
CA ALA A 199 -3.79 18.12 19.00
C ALA A 199 -2.84 18.48 17.86
N ILE A 200 -1.94 17.57 17.55
CA ILE A 200 -1.03 17.66 16.40
C ILE A 200 -1.36 16.46 15.50
N ARG A 201 -1.56 16.72 14.22
CA ARG A 201 -1.72 15.67 13.21
C ARG A 201 -0.52 15.68 12.27
N LEU A 202 0.12 14.52 12.16
CA LEU A 202 1.19 14.28 11.21
C LEU A 202 0.68 13.26 10.18
N SER A 203 0.96 13.49 8.90
CA SER A 203 0.49 12.63 7.83
C SER A 203 1.68 12.22 6.96
N VAL A 204 1.94 10.91 6.89
CA VAL A 204 2.93 10.34 5.97
C VAL A 204 2.18 9.69 4.83
N GLY A 205 2.32 10.25 3.64
CA GLY A 205 1.67 9.76 2.42
C GLY A 205 2.68 9.27 1.42
N GLY A 206 2.32 8.22 0.64
CA GLY A 206 3.22 7.73 -0.38
C GLY A 206 2.96 6.30 -0.84
N SER A 207 3.97 5.71 -1.48
CA SER A 207 3.96 4.36 -2.03
C SER A 207 5.01 3.49 -1.36
N GLY A 208 4.60 2.32 -0.88
CA GLY A 208 5.39 1.37 -0.11
C GLY A 208 4.63 0.88 1.12
N ASN A 209 5.27 0.08 1.97
CA ASN A 209 4.63 -0.47 3.15
C ASN A 209 4.54 0.55 4.30
N LEU A 210 3.58 1.48 4.20
CA LEU A 210 3.32 2.50 5.24
C LEU A 210 3.08 1.92 6.64
N LYS A 211 2.56 0.68 6.74
CA LYS A 211 2.32 0.01 8.02
C LYS A 211 3.61 -0.27 8.81
N GLN A 212 4.76 -0.26 8.13
CA GLN A 212 6.09 -0.41 8.74
C GLN A 212 6.43 0.77 9.66
N LEU A 213 5.95 1.99 9.37
CA LEU A 213 6.20 3.18 10.17
C LEU A 213 5.38 3.13 11.46
N SER A 214 6.00 2.78 12.57
CA SER A 214 5.31 2.64 13.86
C SER A 214 5.12 3.96 14.58
N ASN A 215 6.08 4.87 14.45
CA ASN A 215 6.09 6.19 15.11
C ASN A 215 6.89 7.20 14.29
N ILE A 216 6.71 8.48 14.61
CA ILE A 216 7.50 9.61 14.08
C ILE A 216 8.48 10.04 15.16
N SER A 217 9.74 10.23 14.79
CA SER A 217 10.78 10.73 15.70
C SER A 217 10.56 12.20 16.01
N PHE A 218 10.78 12.60 17.24
CA PHE A 218 10.80 14.01 17.64
C PHE A 218 11.72 14.21 18.84
N SER A 219 12.24 15.43 18.95
CA SER A 219 13.01 15.85 20.10
C SER A 219 12.35 17.06 20.73
N THR A 220 12.11 17.03 22.02
CA THR A 220 11.53 18.13 22.78
C THR A 220 12.15 18.17 24.16
N ASP A 221 12.26 19.39 24.72
CA ASP A 221 12.55 19.57 26.13
C ASP A 221 11.31 19.19 26.96
N SER A 222 11.47 18.19 27.80
CA SER A 222 10.40 17.70 28.66
C SER A 222 9.91 18.72 29.69
N ASP A 223 10.69 19.77 29.96
CA ASP A 223 10.31 20.88 30.84
C ASP A 223 9.44 21.92 30.13
N ILE A 224 9.50 21.95 28.78
CA ILE A 224 8.71 22.86 27.94
C ILE A 224 7.42 22.20 27.46
N PHE A 225 7.53 20.99 26.89
CA PHE A 225 6.38 20.26 26.34
C PHE A 225 6.32 18.84 26.85
N LYS A 226 5.10 18.36 27.06
CA LYS A 226 4.80 16.94 27.22
C LYS A 226 4.05 16.46 25.99
N VAL A 227 4.59 15.46 25.30
CA VAL A 227 4.05 14.96 24.03
C VAL A 227 3.70 13.49 24.17
N TYR A 228 2.52 13.12 23.69
CA TYR A 228 2.02 11.72 23.70
C TYR A 228 1.45 11.39 22.33
N GLN A 229 1.74 10.19 21.84
CA GLN A 229 1.02 9.64 20.70
C GLN A 229 -0.36 9.18 21.16
N SER A 230 -1.40 9.67 20.51
CA SER A 230 -2.80 9.39 20.84
C SER A 230 -3.36 8.27 19.98
N SER A 231 -3.22 8.39 18.65
CA SER A 231 -3.76 7.41 17.72
C SER A 231 -2.94 7.31 16.43
N VAL A 232 -3.14 6.22 15.71
CA VAL A 232 -2.64 6.00 14.34
C VAL A 232 -3.78 5.50 13.49
N ASN A 233 -4.01 6.14 12.34
CA ASN A 233 -5.07 5.78 11.40
C ASN A 233 -4.51 5.64 9.98
N ASP A 234 -4.90 4.59 9.28
CA ASP A 234 -4.42 4.26 7.94
C ASP A 234 -5.51 4.44 6.90
N LEU A 235 -5.19 5.14 5.81
CA LEU A 235 -5.96 5.23 4.58
C LEU A 235 -5.11 4.65 3.45
N ILE A 236 -5.06 3.32 3.34
CA ILE A 236 -4.23 2.60 2.37
C ILE A 236 -5.10 2.02 1.28
N THR A 237 -4.67 2.18 0.03
CA THR A 237 -5.27 1.62 -1.17
C THR A 237 -4.35 0.56 -1.77
N TYR A 238 -4.97 -0.44 -2.42
CA TYR A 238 -4.33 -1.62 -2.98
C TYR A 238 -4.65 -1.78 -4.47
N ASP A 239 -4.62 -0.68 -5.21
CA ASP A 239 -4.91 -0.67 -6.65
C ASP A 239 -3.78 -1.36 -7.44
N ASN A 240 -2.88 -0.55 -8.04
CA ASN A 240 -1.73 -1.04 -8.79
C ASN A 240 -0.48 -1.27 -7.93
N SER A 241 -0.45 -0.71 -6.74
CA SER A 241 0.61 -0.77 -5.72
C SER A 241 0.02 -0.46 -4.36
N VAL A 242 0.75 -0.77 -3.30
CA VAL A 242 0.39 -0.34 -1.94
C VAL A 242 0.75 1.14 -1.78
N LYS A 243 -0.24 2.00 -1.60
CA LYS A 243 -0.06 3.43 -1.40
C LYS A 243 -1.16 3.98 -0.52
N GLY A 244 -0.92 5.13 0.06
CA GLY A 244 -1.92 5.77 0.91
C GLY A 244 -1.34 6.82 1.83
N VAL A 245 -2.04 7.05 2.93
CA VAL A 245 -1.63 7.98 3.97
C VAL A 245 -1.78 7.31 5.33
N ARG A 246 -0.75 7.44 6.17
CA ARG A 246 -0.77 7.07 7.58
C ARG A 246 -0.78 8.33 8.42
N HIS A 247 -1.83 8.49 9.22
CA HIS A 247 -2.02 9.64 10.10
C HIS A 247 -1.61 9.27 11.52
N PHE A 248 -0.79 10.12 12.12
CA PHE A 248 -0.40 10.04 13.53
C PHE A 248 -1.01 11.23 14.26
N GLU A 249 -1.71 10.99 15.32
CA GLU A 249 -2.23 12.03 16.21
C GLU A 249 -1.41 12.05 17.50
N TYR A 250 -0.90 13.23 17.82
CA TYR A 250 -0.18 13.50 19.06
C TYR A 250 -0.95 14.53 19.88
N ILE A 251 -0.89 14.39 21.19
CA ILE A 251 -1.33 15.40 22.14
C ILE A 251 -0.08 16.04 22.72
N MET A 252 0.04 17.34 22.56
CA MET A 252 1.11 18.14 23.12
C MET A 252 0.54 19.05 24.20
N VAL A 253 1.21 19.15 25.36
CA VAL A 253 0.82 20.01 26.47
C VAL A 253 1.99 20.93 26.78
N PRO A 254 1.88 22.27 26.52
CA PRO A 254 2.88 23.23 26.95
C PRO A 254 2.86 23.34 28.48
N LYS A 255 4.03 23.36 29.10
CA LYS A 255 4.19 23.43 30.57
C LYS A 255 4.54 24.83 31.07
N VAL A 256 4.89 25.71 30.18
CA VAL A 256 5.28 27.07 30.47
C VAL A 256 4.62 28.02 29.46
N ASP A 257 4.41 29.28 29.88
CA ASP A 257 3.94 30.33 29.01
C ASP A 257 5.10 31.00 28.22
N GLY A 258 4.77 31.89 27.30
CA GLY A 258 5.73 32.63 26.52
C GLY A 258 5.83 32.19 25.07
N THR A 259 6.92 32.59 24.37
CA THR A 259 7.20 32.18 23.00
C THR A 259 8.04 30.90 23.02
N LEU A 260 7.44 29.78 22.61
CA LEU A 260 8.05 28.48 22.64
C LEU A 260 8.32 27.96 21.22
N SER A 261 9.45 27.27 21.02
CA SER A 261 9.73 26.58 19.76
C SER A 261 9.03 25.22 19.76
N LEU A 262 8.22 24.94 18.74
CA LEU A 262 7.57 23.63 18.60
C LEU A 262 8.61 22.51 18.39
N PRO A 263 8.36 21.31 18.92
CA PRO A 263 9.18 20.16 18.60
C PRO A 263 9.17 19.89 17.10
N GLN A 264 10.34 19.59 16.55
CA GLN A 264 10.47 19.17 15.17
C GLN A 264 10.23 17.66 15.09
N PHE A 265 9.27 17.27 14.28
CA PHE A 265 8.97 15.87 13.98
C PHE A 265 9.66 15.49 12.68
N SER A 266 10.24 14.30 12.64
CA SER A 266 10.96 13.80 11.47
C SER A 266 10.85 12.30 11.33
N PHE A 267 11.02 11.81 10.11
CA PHE A 267 11.29 10.41 9.81
C PHE A 267 12.20 10.29 8.60
N SER A 268 12.94 9.19 8.54
CA SER A 268 13.83 8.89 7.44
C SER A 268 13.36 7.65 6.70
N TYR A 269 13.49 7.66 5.37
CA TYR A 269 13.16 6.54 4.51
C TYR A 269 14.21 6.34 3.43
N PHE A 270 14.23 5.17 2.80
CA PHE A 270 15.10 4.89 1.65
C PHE A 270 14.30 5.00 0.35
N ASP A 271 14.80 5.80 -0.59
CA ASP A 271 14.26 5.95 -1.94
C ASP A 271 15.03 5.00 -2.89
N PRO A 272 14.42 3.87 -3.32
CA PRO A 272 15.10 2.88 -4.14
C PRO A 272 15.39 3.37 -5.57
N LYS A 273 14.62 4.36 -6.07
CA LYS A 273 14.83 4.93 -7.40
C LYS A 273 16.06 5.82 -7.46
N LEU A 274 16.32 6.53 -6.36
CA LEU A 274 17.45 7.44 -6.23
C LEU A 274 18.64 6.78 -5.52
N ASN A 275 18.45 5.58 -4.96
CA ASN A 275 19.43 4.83 -4.18
C ASN A 275 20.00 5.69 -3.03
N GLN A 276 19.13 6.35 -2.27
CA GLN A 276 19.55 7.24 -1.19
C GLN A 276 18.53 7.30 -0.07
N TYR A 277 19.03 7.60 1.13
CA TYR A 277 18.19 7.92 2.27
C TYR A 277 17.70 9.37 2.19
N LYS A 278 16.47 9.59 2.60
CA LYS A 278 15.85 10.91 2.73
C LYS A 278 15.26 11.08 4.11
N THR A 279 15.47 12.24 4.71
CA THR A 279 14.83 12.66 5.96
C THR A 279 13.85 13.76 5.67
N LEU A 280 12.61 13.59 6.07
CA LEU A 280 11.56 14.59 6.02
C LEU A 280 11.29 15.08 7.44
N ALA A 281 11.15 16.39 7.61
CA ALA A 281 10.93 16.99 8.90
C ALA A 281 9.90 18.12 8.80
N THR A 282 9.17 18.36 9.90
CA THR A 282 8.29 19.51 10.01
C THR A 282 9.10 20.81 10.03
N PRO A 283 8.55 21.93 9.52
CA PRO A 283 9.24 23.20 9.60
C PRO A 283 9.44 23.61 11.07
N GLN A 284 10.60 24.21 11.35
CA GLN A 284 10.85 24.80 12.65
C GLN A 284 9.94 26.03 12.80
N SER A 285 9.12 26.04 13.84
CA SER A 285 8.16 27.12 14.11
C SER A 285 8.06 27.42 15.58
N SER A 286 7.65 28.66 15.90
CA SER A 286 7.44 29.11 17.28
C SER A 286 5.98 29.46 17.49
N VAL A 287 5.51 29.25 18.71
CA VAL A 287 4.12 29.54 19.13
C VAL A 287 4.10 30.38 20.37
N SER A 288 3.06 31.19 20.50
CA SER A 288 2.82 31.97 21.70
C SER A 288 1.85 31.23 22.61
N VAL A 289 2.29 30.92 23.81
CA VAL A 289 1.50 30.27 24.86
C VAL A 289 1.17 31.33 25.94
N ILE A 290 -0.10 31.41 26.27
CA ILE A 290 -0.62 32.34 27.28
C ILE A 290 -0.61 31.62 28.64
N ASP A 291 -0.24 32.33 29.71
CA ASP A 291 -0.37 31.87 31.07
C ASP A 291 -1.83 31.41 31.36
N SER A 292 -1.98 30.27 31.98
CA SER A 292 -3.31 29.69 32.34
C SER A 292 -4.11 30.59 33.30
N GLY A 293 -3.48 31.54 33.95
CA GLY A 293 -4.10 32.40 34.97
C GLY A 293 -4.48 31.63 36.25
N ASP A 294 -4.10 30.39 36.35
CA ASP A 294 -4.25 29.55 37.55
C ASP A 294 -3.19 29.96 38.59
N SER A 295 -3.22 31.24 38.99
CA SER A 295 -2.62 31.62 40.25
C SER A 295 -3.26 30.76 41.33
N THR A 296 -2.45 30.00 42.07
CA THR A 296 -2.82 29.34 43.32
C THR A 296 -3.21 30.40 44.34
N ALA A 297 -4.32 31.09 44.13
CA ALA A 297 -5.02 31.77 45.18
C ALA A 297 -5.72 30.69 46.01
N PRO A 298 -5.53 30.64 47.34
CA PRO A 298 -6.25 29.74 48.17
C PRO A 298 -7.74 30.01 47.99
N ILE A 299 -8.49 28.97 47.52
CA ILE A 299 -9.94 29.06 47.38
C ILE A 299 -10.56 29.18 48.75
N SER A 300 -10.76 30.43 49.18
CA SER A 300 -11.69 30.79 50.23
C SER A 300 -13.02 31.17 49.58
N GLY A 301 -13.96 30.24 49.59
CA GLY A 301 -15.30 30.51 49.08
C GLY A 301 -15.89 29.32 48.36
N ALA A 302 -16.67 28.58 49.10
CA ALA A 302 -17.60 27.58 48.56
C ALA A 302 -18.55 28.25 47.56
N ASP A 303 -18.35 28.02 46.27
CA ASP A 303 -19.38 28.08 45.21
C ASP A 303 -18.69 27.88 43.85
N THR A 304 -18.69 26.70 43.35
CA THR A 304 -18.76 26.32 41.94
C THR A 304 -18.33 24.87 41.73
N ILE A 305 -19.05 23.94 42.31
CA ILE A 305 -19.10 22.55 41.86
C ILE A 305 -20.29 22.46 40.88
N SER A 306 -20.22 23.12 39.76
CA SER A 306 -21.27 22.97 38.71
C SER A 306 -20.71 22.59 37.31
N SER A 307 -19.42 22.68 37.06
CA SER A 307 -18.88 22.37 35.75
C SER A 307 -18.26 20.96 35.60
N VAL A 308 -18.02 20.26 36.70
CA VAL A 308 -17.46 18.89 36.64
C VAL A 308 -18.58 17.83 36.47
N THR A 309 -19.85 18.21 36.71
CA THR A 309 -20.98 17.27 36.61
C THR A 309 -21.47 17.03 35.21
N GLU A 310 -21.19 17.93 34.25
CA GLU A 310 -21.60 17.77 32.86
C GLU A 310 -20.69 16.84 32.06
N LEU A 311 -19.41 16.81 32.34
CA LEU A 311 -18.49 15.87 31.67
C LEU A 311 -18.68 14.39 32.09
N ARG A 312 -19.28 14.17 33.25
CA ARG A 312 -19.62 12.81 33.71
C ARG A 312 -20.90 12.24 33.09
N LYS A 313 -21.70 13.08 32.46
CA LYS A 313 -23.00 12.64 31.90
C LYS A 313 -22.88 12.08 30.50
N ASP A 314 -21.77 12.33 29.80
CA ASP A 314 -21.53 11.90 28.42
C ASP A 314 -20.77 10.56 28.32
N LEU A 315 -20.26 10.03 29.44
CA LEU A 315 -19.58 8.73 29.50
C LEU A 315 -20.52 7.53 29.86
N ARG A 316 -21.82 7.76 29.86
CA ARG A 316 -22.79 6.68 30.06
C ARG A 316 -23.23 6.13 28.70
N TYR A 317 -22.47 5.24 28.09
CA TYR A 317 -23.01 4.14 27.28
C TYR A 317 -21.85 3.29 26.73
N ILE A 318 -21.07 2.68 27.63
CA ILE A 318 -20.53 1.37 27.31
C ILE A 318 -21.65 0.39 27.70
N LYS A 319 -22.34 -0.14 26.71
CA LYS A 319 -23.37 -1.16 26.90
C LYS A 319 -22.67 -2.46 27.31
N GLU A 320 -22.67 -2.78 28.60
CA GLU A 320 -22.04 -3.99 29.15
C GLU A 320 -22.77 -5.30 28.82
N SER A 321 -23.91 -5.23 28.12
CA SER A 321 -24.62 -6.43 27.66
C SER A 321 -25.32 -6.19 26.35
N ILE A 322 -25.00 -6.98 25.37
CA ILE A 322 -25.78 -7.15 24.14
C ILE A 322 -26.82 -8.22 24.48
N SER A 323 -28.06 -7.82 24.76
CA SER A 323 -29.20 -8.74 24.76
C SER A 323 -29.62 -8.96 23.31
N PHE A 324 -29.43 -10.16 22.80
CA PHE A 324 -30.06 -10.59 21.56
C PHE A 324 -31.55 -10.78 21.85
N ASP A 325 -32.40 -10.04 21.14
CA ASP A 325 -33.84 -10.26 21.18
C ASP A 325 -34.13 -11.57 20.46
N ASP A 326 -34.53 -12.58 21.22
CA ASP A 326 -34.82 -13.95 20.78
C ASP A 326 -36.16 -14.08 20.02
N GLN A 327 -36.70 -12.96 19.53
CA GLN A 327 -38.00 -12.91 18.81
C GLN A 327 -37.86 -13.03 17.27
N ALA A 328 -36.68 -13.27 16.73
CA ALA A 328 -36.54 -13.60 15.31
C ALA A 328 -37.06 -15.03 15.07
N LYS A 329 -38.36 -15.16 14.77
CA LYS A 329 -38.96 -16.43 14.32
C LYS A 329 -38.24 -16.91 13.08
N PRO A 330 -37.68 -18.13 13.07
CA PRO A 330 -36.88 -18.60 11.95
C PRO A 330 -37.73 -18.68 10.69
N PHE A 331 -37.25 -18.06 9.64
CA PHE A 331 -37.85 -17.91 8.30
C PHE A 331 -38.38 -19.20 7.66
N TYR A 332 -37.81 -20.35 8.03
CA TYR A 332 -38.22 -21.67 7.47
C TYR A 332 -39.62 -22.14 7.93
N LYS A 333 -40.22 -21.61 8.99
CA LYS A 333 -41.56 -22.00 9.44
C LYS A 333 -42.67 -21.52 8.49
N HIS A 334 -42.40 -20.52 7.65
CA HIS A 334 -43.38 -20.03 6.65
C HIS A 334 -43.34 -20.85 5.36
N ILE A 335 -42.23 -21.50 5.04
CA ILE A 335 -42.09 -22.32 3.83
C ILE A 335 -42.89 -23.63 3.97
N PHE A 336 -42.98 -24.21 5.17
CA PHE A 336 -43.73 -25.44 5.42
C PHE A 336 -45.26 -25.24 5.28
N SER A 337 -45.80 -24.06 5.61
CA SER A 337 -47.21 -23.77 5.44
C SER A 337 -47.61 -23.57 3.97
N LEU A 338 -46.69 -23.07 3.14
CA LEU A 338 -46.93 -22.83 1.72
C LEU A 338 -46.91 -24.13 0.90
N VAL A 339 -46.08 -25.10 1.30
CA VAL A 339 -46.04 -26.43 0.67
C VAL A 339 -47.29 -27.24 0.99
N LEU A 340 -47.92 -27.04 2.18
CA LEU A 340 -49.12 -27.75 2.55
C LEU A 340 -50.41 -27.23 1.82
N ILE A 341 -50.37 -26.00 1.33
CA ILE A 341 -51.48 -25.38 0.55
C ILE A 341 -51.39 -25.81 -0.93
N LEU A 342 -50.24 -26.22 -1.43
CA LEU A 342 -50.04 -26.66 -2.82
C LEU A 342 -50.26 -28.21 -3.03
N LEU A 343 -50.55 -28.95 -1.96
CA LEU A 343 -50.81 -30.41 -2.00
C LEU A 343 -52.28 -30.78 -1.67
N ASN A 344 -53.18 -29.81 -1.60
CA ASN A 344 -54.64 -30.01 -1.55
C ASN A 344 -55.30 -29.46 -2.87
#